data_4cf23e81585a6ef3c5ac8eab074f3651
#
_entry.id   4cf23e81585a6ef3c5ac8eab074f3651
#
_cell.length_a   1.000
_cell.length_b   1.000
_cell.length_c   1.000
_cell.angle_alpha   90.00
_cell.angle_beta   90.00
_cell.angle_gamma   90.00
#
_symmetry.space_group_name_H-M   'P 1'
#
loop_
_entity.id
_entity.type
_entity.pdbx_description
1 polymer ?
#
loop_
_entity_poly.entity_id
_entity_poly.type
_entity_poly.pdbx_seq_one_letter_code
_entity_poly.pdbx_strand_id
1 'polypeptide(L)'
;MDYLHNHKDFYGLLRIVEEEKKIIAGLIEKDYWIMQVLNGLKKQGFDFELKGGTSLSKGYKIIDRFSEDVDIHIKPPEDKKIDDNPDNNKKENVQLRKEFYDWLAKEIKIDGIVSVERDTTFDDTKYYRSGGIRLKYESKTSAVEGLRKEFF
;
A
#
# COMPACT_ATOMS: atom_id res chain seq x y z
N MET A 1 8.82 -10.26 -16.58
CA MET A 1 8.90 -8.78 -16.74
C MET A 1 9.97 -8.24 -15.82
N ASP A 2 10.91 -7.49 -16.37
CA ASP A 2 11.90 -6.80 -15.55
C ASP A 2 11.33 -5.51 -14.99
N TYR A 3 11.22 -5.47 -13.67
CA TYR A 3 10.80 -4.25 -12.99
C TYR A 3 11.98 -3.30 -12.82
N LEU A 4 11.68 -2.01 -12.81
CA LEU A 4 12.69 -0.96 -12.69
C LEU A 4 13.54 -1.10 -11.41
N HIS A 5 12.95 -1.54 -10.31
CA HIS A 5 13.68 -1.76 -9.06
C HIS A 5 14.71 -2.89 -9.12
N ASN A 6 14.63 -3.77 -10.11
CA ASN A 6 15.62 -4.82 -10.35
C ASN A 6 16.78 -4.34 -11.24
N HIS A 7 16.68 -3.14 -11.81
CA HIS A 7 17.73 -2.59 -12.64
C HIS A 7 18.90 -2.12 -11.77
N LYS A 8 20.13 -2.49 -12.19
CA LYS A 8 21.35 -2.13 -11.45
C LYS A 8 21.53 -0.63 -11.21
N ASP A 9 21.00 0.20 -12.11
CA ASP A 9 21.11 1.66 -12.06
C ASP A 9 19.85 2.32 -11.45
N PHE A 10 19.00 1.58 -10.76
CA PHE A 10 17.77 2.12 -10.17
C PHE A 10 18.05 3.34 -9.28
N TYR A 11 19.08 3.27 -8.44
CA TYR A 11 19.49 4.41 -7.63
C TYR A 11 19.89 5.62 -8.50
N GLY A 12 20.65 5.39 -9.56
CA GLY A 12 21.05 6.45 -10.50
C GLY A 12 19.85 7.12 -11.16
N LEU A 13 18.84 6.36 -11.53
CA LEU A 13 17.58 6.88 -12.08
C LEU A 13 16.84 7.77 -11.08
N LEU A 14 16.78 7.35 -9.81
CA LEU A 14 16.18 8.16 -8.75
C LEU A 14 16.91 9.49 -8.56
N ARG A 15 18.25 9.49 -8.68
CA ARG A 15 19.07 10.70 -8.56
C ARG A 15 18.82 11.66 -9.73
N ILE A 16 18.65 11.16 -10.94
CA ILE A 16 18.32 11.98 -12.13
C ILE A 16 16.98 12.68 -11.92
N VAL A 17 15.95 11.95 -11.46
CA VAL A 17 14.63 12.52 -11.21
C VAL A 17 14.69 13.54 -10.05
N GLU A 18 15.49 13.28 -9.02
CA GLU A 18 15.74 14.23 -7.93
C GLU A 18 16.24 15.57 -8.47
N GLU A 19 17.24 15.55 -9.36
CA GLU A 19 17.80 16.76 -9.96
C GLU A 19 16.80 17.50 -10.84
N GLU A 20 16.04 16.78 -11.66
CA GLU A 20 15.06 17.37 -12.57
C GLU A 20 13.85 17.96 -11.84
N LYS A 21 13.33 17.26 -10.85
CA LYS A 21 12.11 17.63 -10.14
C LYS A 21 12.33 18.43 -8.86
N LYS A 22 13.58 18.51 -8.39
CA LYS A 22 13.95 19.14 -7.12
C LYS A 22 13.23 18.52 -5.92
N ILE A 23 13.05 17.19 -5.98
CA ILE A 23 12.39 16.38 -4.95
C ILE A 23 13.41 15.36 -4.43
N ILE A 24 13.46 15.15 -3.12
CA ILE A 24 14.40 14.22 -2.47
C ILE A 24 14.21 12.80 -3.00
N ALA A 25 15.31 12.14 -3.38
CA ALA A 25 15.29 10.79 -3.96
C ALA A 25 14.52 9.76 -3.12
N GLY A 26 14.58 9.85 -1.79
CA GLY A 26 13.82 8.98 -0.91
C GLY A 26 12.31 9.08 -1.06
N LEU A 27 11.79 10.28 -1.31
CA LEU A 27 10.37 10.51 -1.59
C LEU A 27 9.97 9.94 -2.96
N ILE A 28 10.83 10.11 -3.96
CA ILE A 28 10.62 9.56 -5.30
C ILE A 28 10.61 8.04 -5.24
N GLU A 29 11.54 7.44 -4.49
CA GLU A 29 11.59 6.00 -4.28
C GLU A 29 10.32 5.49 -3.60
N LYS A 30 9.85 6.16 -2.56
CA LYS A 30 8.61 5.76 -1.87
C LYS A 30 7.40 5.85 -2.79
N ASP A 31 7.31 6.88 -3.61
CA ASP A 31 6.25 7.03 -4.61
C ASP A 31 6.27 5.89 -5.63
N TYR A 32 7.45 5.52 -6.10
CA TYR A 32 7.62 4.36 -6.96
C TYR A 32 7.08 3.08 -6.32
N TRP A 33 7.43 2.84 -5.05
CA TRP A 33 6.98 1.63 -4.34
C TRP A 33 5.47 1.61 -4.09
N ILE A 34 4.87 2.77 -3.83
CA ILE A 34 3.40 2.88 -3.74
C ILE A 34 2.77 2.43 -5.06
N MET A 35 3.25 2.92 -6.19
CA MET A 35 2.73 2.52 -7.50
C MET A 35 2.99 1.04 -7.80
N GLN A 36 4.13 0.51 -7.38
CA GLN A 36 4.45 -0.91 -7.53
C GLN A 36 3.51 -1.79 -6.71
N VAL A 37 3.18 -1.39 -5.50
CA VAL A 37 2.21 -2.10 -4.65
C VAL A 37 0.82 -2.10 -5.29
N LEU A 38 0.34 -0.96 -5.73
CA LEU A 38 -0.97 -0.85 -6.40
C LEU A 38 -1.04 -1.72 -7.65
N ASN A 39 0.01 -1.68 -8.46
CA ASN A 39 0.13 -2.53 -9.65
C ASN A 39 0.18 -4.02 -9.30
N GLY A 40 0.93 -4.39 -8.26
CA GLY A 40 1.04 -5.75 -7.78
C GLY A 40 -0.28 -6.31 -7.26
N LEU A 41 -1.03 -5.52 -6.50
CA LEU A 41 -2.37 -5.89 -6.02
C LEU A 41 -3.32 -6.14 -7.20
N LYS A 42 -3.29 -5.26 -8.19
CA LYS A 42 -4.12 -5.42 -9.39
C LYS A 42 -3.74 -6.68 -10.17
N LYS A 43 -2.47 -6.96 -10.34
CA LYS A 43 -1.98 -8.18 -11.01
C LYS A 43 -2.36 -9.46 -10.28
N GLN A 44 -2.45 -9.43 -8.94
CA GLN A 44 -2.94 -10.55 -8.15
C GLN A 44 -4.46 -10.74 -8.25
N GLY A 45 -5.18 -9.82 -8.88
CA GLY A 45 -6.62 -9.90 -9.08
C GLY A 45 -7.45 -9.27 -7.97
N PHE A 46 -6.84 -8.48 -7.08
CA PHE A 46 -7.59 -7.73 -6.09
C PHE A 46 -8.41 -6.61 -6.74
N ASP A 47 -9.66 -6.50 -6.34
CA ASP A 47 -10.55 -5.41 -6.70
C ASP A 47 -10.50 -4.36 -5.59
N PHE A 48 -10.06 -3.15 -5.91
CA PHE A 48 -9.89 -2.10 -4.91
C PHE A 48 -10.08 -0.70 -5.48
N GLU A 49 -10.38 0.23 -4.60
CA GLU A 49 -10.48 1.66 -4.89
C GLU A 49 -9.50 2.45 -4.02
N LEU A 50 -8.89 3.48 -4.59
CA LEU A 50 -8.03 4.40 -3.86
C LEU A 50 -8.84 5.34 -3.00
N LYS A 51 -8.35 5.62 -1.80
CA LYS A 51 -8.95 6.54 -0.83
C LYS A 51 -7.93 7.58 -0.37
N GLY A 52 -8.39 8.59 0.35
CA GLY A 52 -7.56 9.56 1.05
C GLY A 52 -6.60 10.35 0.16
N GLY A 53 -5.45 10.72 0.70
CA GLY A 53 -4.42 11.52 0.01
C GLY A 53 -3.83 10.82 -1.21
N THR A 54 -3.71 9.49 -1.21
CA THR A 54 -3.26 8.70 -2.35
C THR A 54 -4.21 8.83 -3.53
N SER A 55 -5.53 8.76 -3.29
CA SER A 55 -6.55 8.99 -4.31
C SER A 55 -6.43 10.38 -4.93
N LEU A 56 -6.28 11.42 -4.09
CA LEU A 56 -6.20 12.80 -4.56
C LEU A 56 -4.91 13.07 -5.36
N SER A 57 -3.77 12.54 -4.93
CA SER A 57 -2.49 12.78 -5.61
C SER A 57 -2.28 11.88 -6.84
N LYS A 58 -2.76 10.63 -6.82
CA LYS A 58 -2.54 9.64 -7.89
C LYS A 58 -3.72 9.52 -8.85
N GLY A 59 -4.95 9.51 -8.32
CA GLY A 59 -6.15 9.36 -9.14
C GLY A 59 -6.58 10.65 -9.81
N TYR A 60 -6.72 11.70 -9.05
CA TYR A 60 -7.29 12.97 -9.51
C TYR A 60 -6.26 14.07 -9.79
N LYS A 61 -5.02 13.91 -9.32
CA LYS A 61 -3.94 14.91 -9.45
C LYS A 61 -4.31 16.29 -8.88
N ILE A 62 -5.14 16.30 -7.85
CA ILE A 62 -5.59 17.51 -7.19
C ILE A 62 -4.54 18.04 -6.21
N ILE A 63 -3.83 17.10 -5.56
CA ILE A 63 -2.79 17.41 -4.57
C ILE A 63 -1.44 17.03 -5.17
N ASP A 64 -0.53 17.98 -5.26
CA ASP A 64 0.85 17.75 -5.66
C ASP A 64 1.72 17.52 -4.41
N ARG A 65 1.53 16.37 -3.79
CA ARG A 65 2.31 15.92 -2.63
C ARG A 65 2.49 14.40 -2.64
N PHE A 66 3.52 13.94 -1.94
CA PHE A 66 3.78 12.51 -1.75
C PHE A 66 2.97 11.98 -0.57
N SER A 67 2.35 10.83 -0.76
CA SER A 67 1.68 10.09 0.34
C SER A 67 2.69 9.22 1.07
N GLU A 68 2.61 9.17 2.39
CA GLU A 68 3.38 8.22 3.20
C GLU A 68 2.67 6.88 3.33
N ASP A 69 1.36 6.88 3.26
CA ASP A 69 0.52 5.70 3.42
C ASP A 69 -0.34 5.49 2.17
N VAL A 70 -0.76 4.25 1.98
CA VAL A 70 -1.70 3.87 0.92
C VAL A 70 -3.02 3.53 1.58
N ASP A 71 -4.02 4.35 1.33
CA ASP A 71 -5.37 4.14 1.84
C ASP A 71 -6.25 3.63 0.71
N ILE A 72 -6.66 2.37 0.81
CA ILE A 72 -7.46 1.70 -0.22
C ILE A 72 -8.64 0.95 0.40
N HIS A 73 -9.70 0.84 -0.38
CA HIS A 73 -10.81 -0.05 -0.08
C HIS A 73 -10.69 -1.30 -0.95
N ILE A 74 -10.33 -2.43 -0.34
CA ILE A 74 -10.27 -3.72 -1.04
C ILE A 74 -11.62 -4.41 -0.88
N LYS A 75 -12.25 -4.73 -2.01
CA LYS A 75 -13.49 -5.48 -2.02
C LYS A 75 -13.19 -6.95 -1.69
N PRO A 76 -13.81 -7.50 -0.64
CA PRO A 76 -13.58 -8.91 -0.29
C PRO A 76 -14.03 -9.84 -1.42
N PRO A 77 -13.26 -10.90 -1.74
CA PRO A 77 -13.71 -11.93 -2.66
C PRO A 77 -15.00 -12.60 -2.17
N GLU A 78 -15.83 -13.05 -3.09
CA GLU A 78 -17.13 -13.66 -2.79
C GLU A 78 -17.02 -14.89 -1.87
N ASP A 79 -15.97 -15.68 -2.03
CA ASP A 79 -15.70 -16.87 -1.21
C ASP A 79 -15.45 -16.54 0.27
N LYS A 80 -15.12 -15.31 0.61
CA LYS A 80 -14.95 -14.84 1.99
C LYS A 80 -16.29 -14.61 2.70
N LYS A 81 -17.39 -14.50 1.98
CA LYS A 81 -18.75 -14.35 2.51
C LYS A 81 -18.94 -13.15 3.44
N ILE A 82 -18.14 -12.10 3.23
CA ILE A 82 -18.22 -10.85 3.99
C ILE A 82 -19.32 -10.00 3.37
N ASP A 83 -20.23 -9.49 4.20
CA ASP A 83 -21.18 -8.48 3.78
C ASP A 83 -20.48 -7.11 3.73
N ASP A 84 -20.45 -6.49 2.57
CA ASP A 84 -19.81 -5.20 2.32
C ASP A 84 -20.53 -4.02 2.99
N ASN A 85 -21.73 -4.21 3.49
CA ASN A 85 -22.46 -3.17 4.18
C ASN A 85 -21.74 -2.79 5.48
N PRO A 86 -21.18 -1.55 5.60
CA PRO A 86 -20.44 -1.15 6.79
C PRO A 86 -21.31 -1.14 8.07
N ASP A 87 -22.61 -1.07 7.90
CA ASP A 87 -23.57 -1.08 9.02
C ASP A 87 -23.90 -2.49 9.52
N ASN A 88 -23.50 -3.54 8.80
CA ASN A 88 -23.65 -4.90 9.26
C ASN A 88 -22.56 -5.24 10.28
N ASN A 89 -22.84 -4.97 11.53
CA ASN A 89 -21.95 -5.20 12.66
C ASN A 89 -22.34 -6.45 13.48
N LYS A 90 -23.00 -7.40 12.84
CA LYS A 90 -23.27 -8.70 13.44
C LYS A 90 -21.95 -9.42 13.74
N LYS A 91 -21.91 -10.14 14.84
CA LYS A 91 -20.70 -10.78 15.36
C LYS A 91 -19.99 -11.66 14.31
N GLU A 92 -20.75 -12.41 13.52
CA GLU A 92 -20.20 -13.26 12.48
C GLU A 92 -19.50 -12.44 11.40
N ASN A 93 -20.10 -11.33 10.94
CA ASN A 93 -19.52 -10.49 9.91
C ASN A 93 -18.27 -9.75 10.41
N VAL A 94 -18.28 -9.31 11.65
CA VAL A 94 -17.11 -8.69 12.29
C VAL A 94 -15.93 -9.67 12.35
N GLN A 95 -16.20 -10.92 12.72
CA GLN A 95 -15.17 -11.96 12.75
C GLN A 95 -14.60 -12.26 11.35
N LEU A 96 -15.46 -12.33 10.34
CA LEU A 96 -15.03 -12.53 8.96
C LEU A 96 -14.16 -11.37 8.44
N ARG A 97 -14.47 -10.13 8.83
CA ARG A 97 -13.63 -8.97 8.50
C ARG A 97 -12.24 -9.09 9.13
N LYS A 98 -12.17 -9.47 10.39
CA LYS A 98 -10.89 -9.68 11.08
C LYS A 98 -10.04 -10.75 10.38
N GLU A 99 -10.63 -11.88 10.08
CA GLU A 99 -9.97 -12.98 9.37
C GLU A 99 -9.53 -12.56 7.97
N PHE A 100 -10.28 -11.70 7.31
CA PHE A 100 -9.95 -11.17 5.99
C PHE A 100 -8.64 -10.37 6.01
N TYR A 101 -8.43 -9.50 7.00
CA TYR A 101 -7.17 -8.76 7.12
C TYR A 101 -5.99 -9.68 7.40
N ASP A 102 -6.16 -10.70 8.22
CA ASP A 102 -5.11 -11.70 8.48
C ASP A 102 -4.79 -12.49 7.21
N TRP A 103 -5.80 -12.84 6.43
CA TRP A 103 -5.64 -13.49 5.14
C TRP A 103 -4.92 -12.60 4.14
N LEU A 104 -5.29 -11.31 4.04
CA LEU A 104 -4.62 -10.35 3.14
C LEU A 104 -3.11 -10.29 3.41
N ALA A 105 -2.70 -10.20 4.67
CA ALA A 105 -1.29 -10.13 5.03
C ALA A 105 -0.51 -11.36 4.58
N LYS A 106 -1.15 -12.52 4.49
CA LYS A 106 -0.55 -13.77 4.01
C LYS A 106 -0.58 -13.90 2.49
N GLU A 107 -1.63 -13.38 1.87
CA GLU A 107 -1.88 -13.55 0.44
C GLU A 107 -1.15 -12.56 -0.43
N ILE A 108 -0.93 -11.33 0.03
CA ILE A 108 -0.26 -10.29 -0.73
C ILE A 108 1.20 -10.68 -1.00
N LYS A 109 1.54 -10.80 -2.29
CA LYS A 109 2.90 -11.08 -2.77
C LYS A 109 3.20 -10.16 -3.94
N ILE A 110 4.12 -9.23 -3.71
CA ILE A 110 4.46 -8.20 -4.69
C ILE A 110 5.97 -8.22 -4.90
N ASP A 111 6.38 -8.24 -6.17
CA ASP A 111 7.80 -8.24 -6.53
C ASP A 111 8.53 -7.05 -5.89
N GLY A 112 9.63 -7.33 -5.22
CA GLY A 112 10.44 -6.33 -4.54
C GLY A 112 9.99 -5.96 -3.14
N ILE A 113 8.81 -6.36 -2.70
CA ILE A 113 8.36 -6.18 -1.31
C ILE A 113 8.95 -7.33 -0.48
N VAL A 114 9.74 -6.98 0.52
CA VAL A 114 10.52 -7.95 1.32
C VAL A 114 9.75 -8.50 2.50
N SER A 115 8.73 -7.79 2.98
CA SER A 115 7.91 -8.27 4.09
C SER A 115 6.50 -7.69 4.01
N VAL A 116 5.51 -8.51 4.36
CA VAL A 116 4.09 -8.13 4.46
C VAL A 116 3.59 -8.65 5.80
N GLU A 117 3.20 -7.74 6.68
CA GLU A 117 2.80 -8.06 8.05
C GLU A 117 1.52 -7.32 8.42
N ARG A 118 0.75 -7.90 9.35
CA ARG A 118 -0.37 -7.17 9.97
C ARG A 118 0.17 -6.02 10.83
N ASP A 119 -0.50 -4.87 10.74
CA ASP A 119 -0.30 -3.77 11.68
C ASP A 119 -1.60 -3.45 12.39
N THR A 120 -1.74 -4.01 13.57
CA THR A 120 -2.98 -3.91 14.35
C THR A 120 -3.23 -2.52 14.94
N THR A 121 -2.25 -1.60 14.87
CA THR A 121 -2.44 -0.22 15.35
C THR A 121 -3.47 0.54 14.53
N PHE A 122 -3.70 0.12 13.28
CA PHE A 122 -4.70 0.73 12.39
C PHE A 122 -6.03 -0.03 12.37
N ASP A 123 -6.19 -1.06 13.18
CA ASP A 123 -7.41 -1.84 13.22
C ASP A 123 -8.53 -1.08 13.93
N ASP A 124 -9.72 -1.12 13.35
CA ASP A 124 -10.96 -0.83 14.07
C ASP A 124 -11.27 -2.04 14.96
N THR A 125 -10.83 -1.98 16.21
CA THR A 125 -10.96 -3.10 17.14
C THR A 125 -12.39 -3.42 17.53
N LYS A 126 -13.33 -2.53 17.26
CA LYS A 126 -14.74 -2.73 17.57
C LYS A 126 -15.48 -3.53 16.50
N TYR A 127 -15.33 -3.13 15.25
CA TYR A 127 -16.09 -3.69 14.14
C TYR A 127 -15.24 -4.18 12.96
N TYR A 128 -13.93 -3.99 13.02
CA TYR A 128 -12.99 -4.35 11.96
C TYR A 128 -13.40 -3.83 10.57
N ARG A 129 -13.90 -2.60 10.52
CA ARG A 129 -14.19 -1.90 9.25
C ARG A 129 -12.90 -1.46 8.54
N SER A 130 -11.83 -1.32 9.29
CA SER A 130 -10.51 -1.00 8.78
C SER A 130 -9.46 -1.87 9.46
N GLY A 131 -8.35 -2.10 8.76
CA GLY A 131 -7.20 -2.82 9.28
C GLY A 131 -5.94 -2.38 8.57
N GLY A 132 -4.79 -2.53 9.22
CA GLY A 132 -3.49 -2.16 8.71
C GLY A 132 -2.68 -3.35 8.23
N ILE A 133 -1.98 -3.16 7.13
CA ILE A 133 -0.99 -4.10 6.60
C ILE A 133 0.27 -3.30 6.30
N ARG A 134 1.38 -3.73 6.87
CA ARG A 134 2.68 -3.11 6.69
C ARG A 134 3.45 -3.81 5.60
N LEU A 135 3.88 -3.04 4.61
CA LEU A 135 4.71 -3.53 3.51
C LEU A 135 6.07 -2.84 3.58
N LYS A 136 7.13 -3.63 3.51
CA LYS A 136 8.51 -3.13 3.56
C LYS A 136 9.23 -3.38 2.25
N TYR A 137 9.99 -2.42 1.82
CA TYR A 137 10.88 -2.52 0.66
C TYR A 137 12.33 -2.26 1.06
N GLU A 138 13.26 -2.79 0.29
CA GLU A 138 14.69 -2.50 0.47
C GLU A 138 15.01 -1.15 -0.19
N SER A 139 15.25 -0.14 0.65
CA SER A 139 15.57 1.21 0.17
C SER A 139 16.95 1.28 -0.47
N LYS A 140 17.03 1.96 -1.62
CA LYS A 140 18.28 2.26 -2.33
C LYS A 140 18.75 3.70 -2.11
N THR A 141 18.02 4.48 -1.32
CA THR A 141 18.32 5.88 -1.03
C THR A 141 18.77 6.06 0.41
N SER A 142 19.40 7.23 0.70
CA SER A 142 19.75 7.61 2.06
C SER A 142 18.53 7.79 2.94
N ALA A 143 18.70 7.56 4.25
CA ALA A 143 17.64 7.82 5.22
C ALA A 143 17.26 9.31 5.20
N VAL A 144 15.96 9.58 5.24
CA VAL A 144 15.41 10.93 5.33
C VAL A 144 14.65 11.03 6.64
N GLU A 145 14.91 12.08 7.41
CA GLU A 145 14.21 12.29 8.68
C GLU A 145 12.70 12.36 8.47
N GLY A 146 11.95 11.61 9.27
CA GLY A 146 10.49 11.53 9.19
C GLY A 146 9.95 10.68 8.05
N LEU A 147 10.79 10.18 7.13
CA LEU A 147 10.35 9.32 6.02
C LEU A 147 10.53 7.85 6.41
N ARG A 148 9.43 7.12 6.41
CA ARG A 148 9.44 5.67 6.64
C ARG A 148 9.74 4.91 5.35
N LYS A 149 10.53 3.84 5.45
CA LYS A 149 10.82 2.92 4.34
C LYS A 149 9.80 1.77 4.28
N GLU A 150 8.65 2.00 4.81
CA GLU A 150 7.51 1.10 4.83
C GLU A 150 6.23 1.92 4.71
N PHE A 151 5.11 1.29 4.35
CA PHE A 151 3.80 1.94 4.31
C PHE A 151 2.70 0.95 4.73
N PHE A 152 1.54 1.50 5.09
CA PHE A 152 0.44 0.78 5.69
C PHE A 152 -0.80 0.82 4.82
#